data_3113ad3228a45e58dee2e3a509583cfb
#
_entry.id   3113ad3228a45e58dee2e3a509583cfb
#
_cell.length_a   1.000
_cell.length_b   1.000
_cell.length_c   1.000
_cell.angle_alpha   90.00
_cell.angle_beta   90.00
_cell.angle_gamma   90.00
#
_symmetry.space_group_name_H-M   'P 1'
#
loop_
_entity.id
_entity.type
_entity.pdbx_description
1 polymer ?
#
loop_
_entity_poly.entity_id
_entity_poly.type
_entity_poly.pdbx_seq_one_letter_code
_entity_poly.pdbx_strand_id
1 'polypeptide(L)'
;RAEAGGQAVAAPVEAAGPPPAPRREAAFMARSADASLFPMETWRKGLMASAQRVTPAQLAHEDPLGWYPLREQIARYLGAARGIACDAGQVVVLTGIRDGLDLSARLLLTPQDKVLVEDPGYLNAEPLFSQYTRRIVPIAIDEHGFSVARARRQRGARLAHVTPAHQSPTGVTMPVSRRLELLDWAAQTGCWILDDDYDSEFSYDGAPLAALKSLDGADRVLHFGSFNKTLFNALRIGYAVVPRSLAPAFARALYVTGRSCSVIEQMTLAAFLEDGGFARHVRKARSVYAGRRDRVMAMLRETVGKAPLRVSGEQTGFHLVWWPPSGFDVAALLARARERGVGIQPVADFCRRVSWPDGVVIGYSARQDADLDRLEALLREAARR
;
A
#
# COMPACT_ATOMS: atom_id res chain seq x y z
N ARG A 1 -57.23 -10.50 -8.83
CA ARG A 1 -56.10 -11.27 -9.39
C ARG A 1 -54.90 -10.35 -9.34
N ALA A 2 -54.00 -10.59 -8.37
CA ALA A 2 -52.70 -9.93 -8.27
C ALA A 2 -51.69 -10.89 -8.87
N GLU A 3 -51.01 -10.42 -9.91
CA GLU A 3 -49.87 -11.14 -10.51
C GLU A 3 -48.64 -10.93 -9.61
N ALA A 4 -48.12 -12.04 -9.10
CA ALA A 4 -46.88 -12.09 -8.38
C ALA A 4 -45.72 -11.99 -9.37
N GLY A 5 -45.08 -10.82 -9.43
CA GLY A 5 -43.85 -10.64 -10.16
C GLY A 5 -42.71 -11.42 -9.48
N GLY A 6 -42.31 -12.54 -10.08
CA GLY A 6 -41.16 -13.31 -9.64
C GLY A 6 -39.87 -12.49 -9.78
N GLN A 7 -39.22 -12.18 -8.67
CA GLN A 7 -37.85 -11.67 -8.66
C GLN A 7 -36.93 -12.75 -9.22
N ALA A 8 -36.25 -12.44 -10.34
CA ALA A 8 -35.22 -13.30 -10.87
C ALA A 8 -34.08 -13.42 -9.84
N VAL A 9 -33.90 -14.61 -9.31
CA VAL A 9 -32.74 -14.96 -8.50
C VAL A 9 -31.49 -14.73 -9.37
N ALA A 10 -30.59 -13.88 -8.95
CA ALA A 10 -29.33 -13.64 -9.65
C ALA A 10 -28.62 -14.98 -9.83
N ALA A 11 -28.17 -15.24 -11.06
CA ALA A 11 -27.37 -16.43 -11.36
C ALA A 11 -26.16 -16.50 -10.41
N PRO A 12 -25.78 -17.72 -9.96
CA PRO A 12 -24.59 -17.86 -9.12
C PRO A 12 -23.39 -17.26 -9.83
N VAL A 13 -22.65 -16.43 -9.09
CA VAL A 13 -21.35 -15.90 -9.57
C VAL A 13 -20.50 -17.13 -9.90
N GLU A 14 -20.13 -17.31 -11.17
CA GLU A 14 -19.11 -18.29 -11.55
C GLU A 14 -17.89 -18.03 -10.67
N ALA A 15 -17.60 -18.96 -9.78
CA ALA A 15 -16.46 -18.86 -8.88
C ALA A 15 -15.21 -18.87 -9.76
N ALA A 16 -14.55 -17.71 -9.88
CA ALA A 16 -13.17 -17.70 -10.31
C ALA A 16 -12.44 -18.70 -9.43
N GLY A 17 -11.71 -19.65 -10.05
CA GLY A 17 -11.00 -20.71 -9.34
C GLY A 17 -10.16 -20.14 -8.18
N PRO A 18 -9.75 -20.97 -7.21
CA PRO A 18 -8.98 -20.49 -6.07
C PRO A 18 -7.75 -19.73 -6.57
N PRO A 19 -7.36 -18.65 -5.88
CA PRO A 19 -6.16 -17.91 -6.27
C PRO A 19 -4.99 -18.89 -6.37
N PRO A 20 -4.12 -18.75 -7.37
CA PRO A 20 -2.99 -19.65 -7.54
C PRO A 20 -2.19 -19.70 -6.25
N ALA A 21 -1.79 -20.91 -5.84
CA ALA A 21 -0.96 -21.09 -4.66
C ALA A 21 0.24 -20.14 -4.71
N PRO A 22 0.64 -19.52 -3.58
CA PRO A 22 1.77 -18.60 -3.57
C PRO A 22 3.00 -19.33 -4.09
N ARG A 23 3.42 -18.97 -5.29
CA ARG A 23 4.65 -19.51 -5.89
C ARG A 23 5.82 -19.14 -4.98
N ARG A 24 6.71 -20.08 -4.71
CA ARG A 24 7.99 -19.86 -4.00
C ARG A 24 8.87 -18.76 -4.67
N GLU A 25 8.51 -18.34 -5.86
CA GLU A 25 9.19 -17.37 -6.72
C GLU A 25 8.96 -15.89 -6.34
N ALA A 26 8.34 -15.62 -5.19
CA ALA A 26 8.05 -14.26 -4.74
C ALA A 26 9.26 -13.46 -4.25
N ALA A 27 10.49 -13.91 -4.61
CA ALA A 27 11.69 -13.18 -4.32
C ALA A 27 11.74 -11.88 -5.10
N PHE A 28 11.99 -10.73 -4.70
CA PHE A 28 12.03 -9.42 -5.39
C PHE A 28 10.68 -8.80 -5.80
N MET A 29 9.57 -9.32 -5.28
CA MET A 29 8.30 -8.63 -5.45
C MET A 29 8.28 -7.32 -4.65
N ALA A 30 7.71 -6.28 -5.23
CA ALA A 30 7.44 -5.04 -4.54
C ALA A 30 6.57 -5.26 -3.27
N ARG A 31 6.69 -4.36 -2.29
CA ARG A 31 5.81 -4.28 -1.12
C ARG A 31 5.98 -5.39 -0.06
N SER A 32 7.18 -5.90 0.17
CA SER A 32 7.42 -6.90 1.22
C SER A 32 8.44 -6.43 2.25
N ALA A 33 8.08 -6.45 3.55
CA ALA A 33 9.03 -6.25 4.64
C ALA A 33 9.85 -7.51 4.91
N ASP A 34 11.04 -7.35 5.46
CA ASP A 34 11.87 -8.45 5.95
C ASP A 34 11.47 -8.84 7.38
N ALA A 35 10.70 -9.91 7.50
CA ALA A 35 10.25 -10.40 8.80
C ALA A 35 11.42 -10.86 9.70
N SER A 36 12.61 -11.14 9.16
CA SER A 36 13.78 -11.52 9.97
C SER A 36 14.35 -10.36 10.80
N LEU A 37 14.04 -9.11 10.40
CA LEU A 37 14.42 -7.91 11.13
C LEU A 37 13.50 -7.61 12.31
N PHE A 38 12.33 -8.26 12.35
CA PHE A 38 11.32 -8.02 13.37
C PHE A 38 11.84 -8.45 14.77
N PRO A 39 11.72 -7.60 15.80
CA PRO A 39 12.24 -7.90 17.15
C PRO A 39 11.31 -8.86 17.90
N MET A 40 11.24 -10.12 17.44
CA MET A 40 10.29 -11.13 17.91
C MET A 40 10.35 -11.32 19.42
N GLU A 41 11.53 -11.26 20.03
CA GLU A 41 11.67 -11.44 21.48
C GLU A 41 11.01 -10.29 22.27
N THR A 42 11.19 -9.04 21.80
CA THR A 42 10.52 -7.88 22.41
C THR A 42 9.02 -7.97 22.24
N TRP A 43 8.55 -8.36 21.04
CA TRP A 43 7.15 -8.57 20.75
C TRP A 43 6.54 -9.65 21.63
N ARG A 44 7.21 -10.79 21.76
CA ARG A 44 6.76 -11.91 22.61
C ARG A 44 6.57 -11.48 24.07
N LYS A 45 7.53 -10.72 24.63
CA LYS A 45 7.41 -10.16 25.99
C LYS A 45 6.21 -9.23 26.10
N GLY A 46 6.01 -8.34 25.13
CA GLY A 46 4.85 -7.45 25.08
C GLY A 46 3.53 -8.20 24.99
N LEU A 47 3.47 -9.26 24.16
CA LEU A 47 2.28 -10.08 23.98
C LEU A 47 1.90 -10.82 25.29
N MET A 48 2.89 -11.40 25.96
CA MET A 48 2.68 -12.05 27.26
C MET A 48 2.20 -11.04 28.32
N ALA A 49 2.82 -9.87 28.38
CA ALA A 49 2.39 -8.81 29.30
C ALA A 49 0.97 -8.33 29.01
N SER A 50 0.58 -8.19 27.74
CA SER A 50 -0.78 -7.83 27.34
C SER A 50 -1.78 -8.92 27.74
N ALA A 51 -1.44 -10.19 27.50
CA ALA A 51 -2.28 -11.33 27.87
C ALA A 51 -2.49 -11.46 29.40
N GLN A 52 -1.47 -11.09 30.20
CA GLN A 52 -1.57 -11.08 31.65
C GLN A 52 -2.39 -9.90 32.21
N ARG A 53 -2.43 -8.77 31.49
CA ARG A 53 -3.09 -7.54 31.95
C ARG A 53 -4.52 -7.40 31.43
N VAL A 54 -4.88 -8.13 30.37
CA VAL A 54 -6.21 -8.02 29.79
C VAL A 54 -7.27 -8.44 30.80
N THR A 55 -8.29 -7.63 30.96
CA THR A 55 -9.38 -7.87 31.89
C THR A 55 -10.58 -8.51 31.16
N PRO A 56 -11.46 -9.24 31.88
CA PRO A 56 -12.69 -9.76 31.30
C PRO A 56 -13.55 -8.68 30.59
N ALA A 57 -13.58 -7.46 31.14
CA ALA A 57 -14.30 -6.34 30.52
C ALA A 57 -13.69 -5.94 29.17
N GLN A 58 -12.36 -5.95 29.03
CA GLN A 58 -11.68 -5.67 27.76
C GLN A 58 -11.88 -6.80 26.74
N LEU A 59 -11.93 -8.06 27.20
CA LEU A 59 -12.21 -9.21 26.35
C LEU A 59 -13.67 -9.21 25.84
N ALA A 60 -14.60 -8.69 26.65
CA ALA A 60 -16.01 -8.57 26.28
C ALA A 60 -16.35 -7.29 25.53
N HIS A 61 -15.44 -6.28 25.51
CA HIS A 61 -15.70 -4.99 24.90
C HIS A 61 -15.35 -5.01 23.41
N GLU A 62 -16.35 -4.73 22.60
CA GLU A 62 -16.20 -4.55 21.16
C GLU A 62 -16.37 -3.07 20.81
N ASP A 63 -15.26 -2.32 20.75
CA ASP A 63 -15.26 -1.05 20.03
C ASP A 63 -15.03 -1.35 18.54
N PRO A 64 -16.01 -1.13 17.67
CA PRO A 64 -15.89 -1.49 16.25
C PRO A 64 -14.75 -0.77 15.54
N LEU A 65 -14.36 0.42 16.00
CA LEU A 65 -13.22 1.17 15.44
C LEU A 65 -11.87 0.63 15.92
N GLY A 66 -11.87 -0.32 16.85
CA GLY A 66 -10.67 -0.87 17.46
C GLY A 66 -10.36 -0.29 18.85
N TRP A 67 -9.44 -0.92 19.55
CA TRP A 67 -9.11 -0.57 20.93
C TRP A 67 -8.62 0.88 21.06
N TYR A 68 -9.31 1.66 21.90
CA TYR A 68 -9.13 3.11 21.97
C TYR A 68 -7.68 3.55 22.24
N PRO A 69 -6.91 2.94 23.19
CA PRO A 69 -5.52 3.33 23.41
C PRO A 69 -4.61 3.06 22.20
N LEU A 70 -4.87 2.04 21.39
CA LEU A 70 -4.12 1.85 20.14
C LEU A 70 -4.42 3.00 19.16
N ARG A 71 -5.68 3.40 19.04
CA ARG A 71 -6.08 4.51 18.16
C ARG A 71 -5.44 5.82 18.59
N GLU A 72 -5.30 6.08 19.90
CA GLU A 72 -4.54 7.23 20.41
C GLU A 72 -3.06 7.17 20.04
N GLN A 73 -2.41 6.02 20.19
CA GLN A 73 -1.00 5.87 19.84
C GLN A 73 -0.79 6.02 18.32
N ILE A 74 -1.70 5.53 17.50
CA ILE A 74 -1.66 5.74 16.04
C ILE A 74 -1.79 7.24 15.72
N ALA A 75 -2.75 7.94 16.32
CA ALA A 75 -2.92 9.38 16.10
C ALA A 75 -1.68 10.19 16.50
N ARG A 76 -1.07 9.88 17.66
CA ARG A 76 0.19 10.51 18.11
C ARG A 76 1.34 10.23 17.14
N TYR A 77 1.49 8.97 16.73
CA TYR A 77 2.50 8.56 15.75
C TYR A 77 2.35 9.33 14.43
N LEU A 78 1.15 9.41 13.89
CA LEU A 78 0.86 10.09 12.62
C LEU A 78 1.10 11.61 12.72
N GLY A 79 0.75 12.23 13.84
CA GLY A 79 1.06 13.63 14.10
C GLY A 79 2.56 13.89 14.08
N ALA A 80 3.33 13.07 14.79
CA ALA A 80 4.78 13.23 14.91
C ALA A 80 5.56 12.85 13.65
N ALA A 81 5.16 11.76 12.97
CA ALA A 81 5.92 11.20 11.87
C ALA A 81 5.46 11.66 10.48
N ARG A 82 4.18 12.02 10.34
CA ARG A 82 3.54 12.32 9.04
C ARG A 82 2.87 13.68 8.95
N GLY A 83 2.83 14.43 10.06
CA GLY A 83 2.15 15.73 10.14
C GLY A 83 0.63 15.63 10.00
N ILE A 84 0.03 14.46 10.18
CA ILE A 84 -1.41 14.25 10.08
C ILE A 84 -2.06 14.60 11.41
N ALA A 85 -2.77 15.73 11.45
CA ALA A 85 -3.55 16.15 12.63
C ALA A 85 -4.86 15.35 12.67
N CYS A 86 -4.92 14.35 13.54
CA CYS A 86 -6.14 13.58 13.80
C CYS A 86 -6.23 13.18 15.27
N ASP A 87 -7.40 12.73 15.70
CA ASP A 87 -7.59 12.10 17.01
C ASP A 87 -8.08 10.66 16.90
N ALA A 88 -8.15 9.96 18.03
CA ALA A 88 -8.58 8.57 18.11
C ALA A 88 -9.98 8.32 17.54
N GLY A 89 -10.86 9.34 17.51
CA GLY A 89 -12.20 9.22 16.93
C GLY A 89 -12.20 9.12 15.41
N GLN A 90 -11.12 9.52 14.75
CA GLN A 90 -10.94 9.42 13.29
C GLN A 90 -10.13 8.18 12.87
N VAL A 91 -9.46 7.53 13.83
CA VAL A 91 -8.65 6.34 13.56
C VAL A 91 -9.51 5.09 13.61
N VAL A 92 -9.42 4.28 12.58
CA VAL A 92 -10.09 2.98 12.44
C VAL A 92 -9.03 1.89 12.33
N VAL A 93 -9.04 0.92 13.23
CA VAL A 93 -8.14 -0.26 13.17
C VAL A 93 -8.74 -1.28 12.21
N LEU A 94 -7.91 -1.77 11.30
CA LEU A 94 -8.29 -2.64 10.19
C LEU A 94 -7.32 -3.83 10.08
N THR A 95 -7.70 -4.87 9.37
CA THR A 95 -6.79 -6.00 9.11
C THR A 95 -5.71 -5.68 8.06
N GLY A 96 -5.75 -4.49 7.48
CA GLY A 96 -4.80 -3.95 6.51
C GLY A 96 -5.46 -3.00 5.52
N ILE A 97 -4.66 -2.39 4.63
CA ILE A 97 -5.15 -1.39 3.67
C ILE A 97 -6.28 -1.93 2.78
N ARG A 98 -6.15 -3.17 2.28
CA ARG A 98 -7.21 -3.78 1.43
C ARG A 98 -8.57 -3.86 2.13
N ASP A 99 -8.59 -4.13 3.42
CA ASP A 99 -9.81 -4.12 4.23
C ASP A 99 -10.41 -2.71 4.29
N GLY A 100 -9.57 -1.69 4.45
CA GLY A 100 -10.00 -0.28 4.41
C GLY A 100 -10.53 0.15 3.05
N LEU A 101 -9.87 -0.25 1.95
CA LEU A 101 -10.34 0.04 0.59
C LEU A 101 -11.69 -0.63 0.31
N ASP A 102 -11.85 -1.90 0.70
CA ASP A 102 -13.09 -2.66 0.58
C ASP A 102 -14.23 -2.00 1.37
N LEU A 103 -13.97 -1.67 2.63
CA LEU A 103 -14.94 -1.00 3.49
C LEU A 103 -15.34 0.37 2.95
N SER A 104 -14.39 1.15 2.43
CA SER A 104 -14.65 2.44 1.80
C SER A 104 -15.50 2.30 0.55
N ALA A 105 -15.21 1.32 -0.30
CA ALA A 105 -16.01 1.04 -1.49
C ALA A 105 -17.44 0.66 -1.11
N ARG A 106 -17.60 -0.22 -0.13
CA ARG A 106 -18.91 -0.65 0.39
C ARG A 106 -19.74 0.52 0.93
N LEU A 107 -19.11 1.49 1.61
CA LEU A 107 -19.80 2.61 2.24
C LEU A 107 -20.10 3.76 1.28
N LEU A 108 -19.24 3.99 0.29
CA LEU A 108 -19.24 5.22 -0.50
C LEU A 108 -19.68 5.02 -1.94
N LEU A 109 -19.77 3.76 -2.42
CA LEU A 109 -20.12 3.47 -3.80
C LEU A 109 -21.53 2.87 -3.95
N THR A 110 -22.15 3.24 -5.06
CA THR A 110 -23.26 2.52 -5.69
C THR A 110 -22.77 1.86 -6.98
N PRO A 111 -23.51 0.90 -7.58
CA PRO A 111 -23.13 0.28 -8.85
C PRO A 111 -22.97 1.26 -10.03
N GLN A 112 -23.53 2.47 -9.93
CA GLN A 112 -23.47 3.53 -10.95
C GLN A 112 -22.31 4.48 -10.75
N ASP A 113 -21.63 4.45 -9.59
CA ASP A 113 -20.55 5.36 -9.29
C ASP A 113 -19.26 5.02 -10.03
N LYS A 114 -18.48 6.04 -10.36
CA LYS A 114 -17.21 5.93 -11.05
C LYS A 114 -16.05 5.95 -10.06
N VAL A 115 -15.13 5.00 -10.22
CA VAL A 115 -13.89 4.91 -9.46
C VAL A 115 -12.70 5.17 -10.38
N LEU A 116 -11.81 6.08 -10.00
CA LEU A 116 -10.56 6.32 -10.70
C LEU A 116 -9.44 5.54 -10.02
N VAL A 117 -8.60 4.87 -10.81
CA VAL A 117 -7.42 4.12 -10.34
C VAL A 117 -6.20 4.51 -11.16
N GLU A 118 -5.01 4.45 -10.59
CA GLU A 118 -3.75 4.70 -11.29
C GLU A 118 -3.50 3.62 -12.36
N ASP A 119 -2.86 4.03 -13.48
CA ASP A 119 -2.46 3.13 -14.57
C ASP A 119 -1.10 3.57 -15.16
N PRO A 120 0.00 2.81 -14.97
CA PRO A 120 0.10 1.60 -14.17
C PRO A 120 -0.25 1.84 -12.71
N GLY A 121 -0.77 0.82 -12.02
CA GLY A 121 -1.26 0.97 -10.66
C GLY A 121 -1.26 -0.31 -9.83
N TYR A 122 -1.76 -0.22 -8.62
CA TYR A 122 -1.88 -1.35 -7.71
C TYR A 122 -2.77 -2.45 -8.29
N LEU A 123 -2.21 -3.66 -8.47
CA LEU A 123 -2.86 -4.77 -9.16
C LEU A 123 -4.23 -5.17 -8.59
N ASN A 124 -4.41 -5.06 -7.26
CA ASN A 124 -5.66 -5.45 -6.63
C ASN A 124 -6.70 -4.33 -6.54
N ALA A 125 -6.42 -3.12 -7.00
CA ALA A 125 -7.39 -2.02 -6.94
C ALA A 125 -8.62 -2.29 -7.81
N GLU A 126 -8.41 -2.61 -9.08
CA GLU A 126 -9.51 -2.91 -10.01
C GLU A 126 -10.31 -4.16 -9.60
N PRO A 127 -9.71 -5.33 -9.31
CA PRO A 127 -10.46 -6.50 -8.82
C PRO A 127 -11.26 -6.23 -7.55
N LEU A 128 -10.75 -5.38 -6.66
CA LEU A 128 -11.46 -5.01 -5.43
C LEU A 128 -12.67 -4.13 -5.75
N PHE A 129 -12.47 -3.03 -6.48
CA PHE A 129 -13.56 -2.08 -6.77
C PHE A 129 -14.59 -2.64 -7.75
N SER A 130 -14.23 -3.61 -8.60
CA SER A 130 -15.16 -4.26 -9.53
C SER A 130 -16.27 -5.05 -8.84
N GLN A 131 -16.10 -5.36 -7.56
CA GLN A 131 -17.16 -5.98 -6.75
C GLN A 131 -18.30 -5.00 -6.43
N TYR A 132 -18.07 -3.70 -6.53
CA TYR A 132 -19.00 -2.64 -6.15
C TYR A 132 -19.54 -1.84 -7.35
N THR A 133 -18.73 -1.68 -8.38
CA THR A 133 -19.11 -0.93 -9.61
C THR A 133 -18.41 -1.47 -10.84
N ARG A 134 -19.07 -1.37 -11.99
CA ARG A 134 -18.46 -1.68 -13.31
C ARG A 134 -17.77 -0.47 -13.93
N ARG A 135 -17.82 0.70 -13.28
CA ARG A 135 -17.31 1.97 -13.84
C ARG A 135 -15.93 2.34 -13.25
N ILE A 136 -14.97 1.44 -13.44
CA ILE A 136 -13.59 1.67 -13.06
C ILE A 136 -12.85 2.30 -14.24
N VAL A 137 -12.23 3.45 -13.98
CA VAL A 137 -11.54 4.25 -15.00
C VAL A 137 -10.07 4.34 -14.66
N PRO A 138 -9.21 3.65 -15.40
CA PRO A 138 -7.77 3.81 -15.28
C PRO A 138 -7.34 5.23 -15.71
N ILE A 139 -6.57 5.88 -14.87
CA ILE A 139 -5.99 7.20 -15.11
C ILE A 139 -4.49 7.02 -15.31
N ALA A 140 -4.05 7.25 -16.55
CA ALA A 140 -2.62 7.18 -16.82
C ALA A 140 -1.86 8.18 -15.95
N ILE A 141 -0.86 7.66 -15.24
CA ILE A 141 0.07 8.50 -14.46
C ILE A 141 1.07 9.18 -15.39
N ASP A 142 1.81 10.13 -14.83
CA ASP A 142 2.95 10.80 -15.46
C ASP A 142 4.17 10.80 -14.52
N GLU A 143 5.19 11.57 -14.81
CA GLU A 143 6.40 11.73 -13.99
C GLU A 143 6.14 12.29 -12.58
N HIS A 144 4.91 12.75 -12.32
CA HIS A 144 4.45 13.26 -11.02
C HIS A 144 3.35 12.38 -10.39
N GLY A 145 3.13 11.18 -10.90
CA GLY A 145 2.13 10.23 -10.42
C GLY A 145 0.74 10.46 -11.01
N PHE A 146 -0.33 10.34 -10.22
CA PHE A 146 -1.72 10.46 -10.67
C PHE A 146 -1.98 11.78 -11.40
N SER A 147 -2.47 11.71 -12.65
CA SER A 147 -2.71 12.88 -13.49
C SER A 147 -4.07 13.51 -13.19
N VAL A 148 -4.07 14.61 -12.44
CA VAL A 148 -5.29 15.37 -12.11
C VAL A 148 -5.94 15.95 -13.37
N ALA A 149 -5.15 16.37 -14.36
CA ALA A 149 -5.67 16.87 -15.63
C ALA A 149 -6.52 15.82 -16.38
N ARG A 150 -6.12 14.54 -16.31
CA ARG A 150 -6.90 13.43 -16.87
C ARG A 150 -8.12 13.10 -16.00
N ALA A 151 -7.99 13.15 -14.69
CA ALA A 151 -9.07 12.95 -13.74
C ALA A 151 -10.20 13.99 -13.91
N ARG A 152 -9.88 15.27 -14.17
CA ARG A 152 -10.84 16.35 -14.43
C ARG A 152 -11.76 16.06 -15.64
N ARG A 153 -11.29 15.26 -16.60
CA ARG A 153 -12.11 14.83 -17.77
C ARG A 153 -13.13 13.75 -17.39
N GLN A 154 -12.99 13.14 -16.21
CA GLN A 154 -13.85 12.05 -15.73
C GLN A 154 -14.96 12.58 -14.82
N ARG A 155 -15.95 13.29 -15.40
CA ARG A 155 -17.07 13.85 -14.62
C ARG A 155 -17.79 12.78 -13.80
N GLY A 156 -18.20 13.12 -12.57
CA GLY A 156 -18.95 12.27 -11.68
C GLY A 156 -18.11 11.13 -11.06
N ALA A 157 -16.79 11.31 -10.94
CA ALA A 157 -15.96 10.41 -10.16
C ALA A 157 -16.33 10.48 -8.67
N ARG A 158 -16.57 9.33 -8.05
CA ARG A 158 -16.95 9.21 -6.65
C ARG A 158 -15.76 8.92 -5.74
N LEU A 159 -14.85 8.05 -6.22
CA LEU A 159 -13.61 7.68 -5.54
C LEU A 159 -12.42 7.81 -6.49
N ALA A 160 -11.25 8.18 -5.95
CA ALA A 160 -9.96 8.04 -6.61
C ALA A 160 -8.98 7.35 -5.66
N HIS A 161 -8.42 6.22 -6.09
CA HIS A 161 -7.38 5.50 -5.36
C HIS A 161 -6.01 5.94 -5.88
N VAL A 162 -5.15 6.40 -4.96
CA VAL A 162 -3.84 6.96 -5.27
C VAL A 162 -2.77 6.48 -4.30
N THR A 163 -1.52 6.42 -4.75
CA THR A 163 -0.34 6.06 -3.94
C THR A 163 0.70 7.21 -3.96
N PRO A 164 0.41 8.38 -3.35
CA PRO A 164 1.15 9.62 -3.57
C PRO A 164 2.52 9.67 -2.90
N ALA A 165 2.76 8.87 -1.86
CA ALA A 165 4.04 8.81 -1.17
C ALA A 165 5.08 8.05 -1.99
N HIS A 166 4.66 6.93 -2.59
CA HIS A 166 5.48 6.05 -3.40
C HIS A 166 4.56 5.31 -4.37
N GLN A 167 4.43 5.81 -5.60
CA GLN A 167 3.50 5.27 -6.59
C GLN A 167 3.80 3.81 -6.90
N SER A 168 2.79 2.99 -6.83
CA SER A 168 2.92 1.57 -7.14
C SER A 168 2.49 1.27 -8.57
N PRO A 169 3.40 0.77 -9.45
CA PRO A 169 4.73 0.24 -9.14
C PRO A 169 5.90 1.20 -9.42
N THR A 170 5.69 2.37 -10.03
CA THR A 170 6.77 3.18 -10.62
C THR A 170 7.69 3.84 -9.60
N GLY A 171 7.29 3.88 -8.33
CA GLY A 171 8.05 4.51 -7.27
C GLY A 171 8.07 6.05 -7.32
N VAL A 172 7.35 6.65 -8.24
CA VAL A 172 7.26 8.12 -8.36
C VAL A 172 6.62 8.70 -7.10
N THR A 173 7.25 9.71 -6.53
CA THR A 173 6.69 10.48 -5.42
C THR A 173 5.94 11.69 -5.94
N MET A 174 4.68 11.84 -5.57
CA MET A 174 3.83 12.96 -5.98
C MET A 174 4.32 14.26 -5.31
N PRO A 175 4.73 15.29 -6.08
CA PRO A 175 5.19 16.56 -5.53
C PRO A 175 4.06 17.34 -4.87
N VAL A 176 4.39 18.26 -3.96
CA VAL A 176 3.41 19.03 -3.18
C VAL A 176 2.43 19.78 -4.09
N SER A 177 2.90 20.36 -5.19
CA SER A 177 2.05 21.06 -6.16
C SER A 177 0.94 20.16 -6.72
N ARG A 178 1.27 18.91 -7.10
CA ARG A 178 0.30 17.93 -7.60
C ARG A 178 -0.65 17.45 -6.49
N ARG A 179 -0.17 17.34 -5.22
CA ARG A 179 -1.04 17.02 -4.08
C ARG A 179 -2.08 18.09 -3.85
N LEU A 180 -1.69 19.36 -3.89
CA LEU A 180 -2.63 20.49 -3.76
C LEU A 180 -3.63 20.53 -4.91
N GLU A 181 -3.17 20.30 -6.17
CA GLU A 181 -4.05 20.21 -7.33
C GLU A 181 -5.10 19.08 -7.20
N LEU A 182 -4.67 17.91 -6.66
CA LEU A 182 -5.54 16.77 -6.41
C LEU A 182 -6.59 17.07 -5.34
N LEU A 183 -6.17 17.71 -4.23
CA LEU A 183 -7.06 18.10 -3.14
C LEU A 183 -8.10 19.16 -3.58
N ASP A 184 -7.66 20.15 -4.34
CA ASP A 184 -8.55 21.14 -4.94
C ASP A 184 -9.61 20.50 -5.85
N TRP A 185 -9.17 19.60 -6.72
CA TRP A 185 -10.08 18.85 -7.58
C TRP A 185 -11.09 18.01 -6.76
N ALA A 186 -10.62 17.34 -5.71
CA ALA A 186 -11.48 16.55 -4.84
C ALA A 186 -12.52 17.42 -4.12
N ALA A 187 -12.11 18.59 -3.60
CA ALA A 187 -13.00 19.55 -2.95
C ALA A 187 -14.08 20.07 -3.92
N GLN A 188 -13.69 20.44 -5.14
CA GLN A 188 -14.61 20.98 -6.15
C GLN A 188 -15.62 19.95 -6.67
N THR A 189 -15.22 18.68 -6.77
CA THR A 189 -16.05 17.62 -7.35
C THR A 189 -16.80 16.78 -6.34
N GLY A 190 -16.44 16.86 -5.05
CA GLY A 190 -16.95 15.98 -4.00
C GLY A 190 -16.39 14.56 -4.07
N CYS A 191 -15.35 14.32 -4.90
CA CYS A 191 -14.68 13.03 -4.98
C CYS A 191 -13.93 12.72 -3.69
N TRP A 192 -14.02 11.47 -3.21
CA TRP A 192 -13.21 10.99 -2.10
C TRP A 192 -11.87 10.47 -2.62
N ILE A 193 -10.79 10.80 -1.92
CA ILE A 193 -9.46 10.28 -2.21
C ILE A 193 -9.12 9.16 -1.24
N LEU A 194 -8.77 7.99 -1.76
CA LEU A 194 -8.23 6.88 -0.99
C LEU A 194 -6.70 6.92 -1.11
N ASP A 195 -6.05 7.45 -0.07
CA ASP A 195 -4.59 7.62 0.03
C ASP A 195 -3.97 6.34 0.60
N ASP A 196 -3.47 5.46 -0.27
CA ASP A 196 -2.81 4.18 0.07
C ASP A 196 -1.33 4.45 0.37
N ASP A 197 -1.01 4.66 1.66
CA ASP A 197 0.34 4.89 2.16
C ASP A 197 0.89 3.60 2.80
N TYR A 198 1.59 2.80 2.00
CA TYR A 198 2.01 1.45 2.40
C TYR A 198 3.47 1.33 2.85
N ASP A 199 4.35 2.32 2.57
CA ASP A 199 5.80 2.21 2.83
C ASP A 199 6.51 3.53 3.10
N SER A 200 5.80 4.61 3.36
CA SER A 200 6.37 5.95 3.58
C SER A 200 7.25 6.07 4.83
N GLU A 201 7.20 5.11 5.74
CA GLU A 201 8.12 5.00 6.86
C GLU A 201 9.58 4.82 6.40
N PHE A 202 9.80 4.33 5.18
CA PHE A 202 11.10 4.01 4.62
C PHE A 202 11.56 5.08 3.62
N SER A 203 11.68 6.33 4.08
CA SER A 203 12.38 7.39 3.35
C SER A 203 13.87 7.32 3.64
N TYR A 204 14.70 7.31 2.59
CA TYR A 204 16.16 7.15 2.70
C TYR A 204 16.90 8.47 2.60
N ASP A 205 16.40 9.40 1.79
CA ASP A 205 17.04 10.65 1.46
C ASP A 205 16.16 11.83 1.87
N GLY A 206 16.65 12.65 2.80
CA GLY A 206 15.97 13.88 3.22
C GLY A 206 14.78 13.69 4.18
N ALA A 207 14.08 14.79 4.44
CA ALA A 207 12.85 14.78 5.24
C ALA A 207 11.68 14.21 4.41
N PRO A 208 10.83 13.33 5.01
CA PRO A 208 9.64 12.86 4.34
C PRO A 208 8.74 14.02 3.89
N LEU A 209 8.19 13.94 2.68
CA LEU A 209 7.16 14.88 2.25
C LEU A 209 5.92 14.78 3.14
N ALA A 210 5.28 15.93 3.38
CA ALA A 210 4.02 16.00 4.09
C ALA A 210 3.00 15.03 3.47
N ALA A 211 2.32 14.22 4.29
CA ALA A 211 1.31 13.28 3.80
C ALA A 211 0.19 14.02 3.05
N LEU A 212 -0.46 13.35 2.09
CA LEU A 212 -1.58 13.97 1.38
C LEU A 212 -2.69 14.41 2.36
N LYS A 213 -3.02 13.55 3.33
CA LYS A 213 -4.01 13.84 4.39
C LYS A 213 -3.63 15.06 5.24
N SER A 214 -2.34 15.33 5.47
CA SER A 214 -1.93 16.50 6.27
C SER A 214 -2.19 17.84 5.58
N LEU A 215 -2.39 17.84 4.27
CA LEU A 215 -2.70 19.01 3.44
C LEU A 215 -4.20 19.14 3.14
N ASP A 216 -5.02 18.19 3.59
CA ASP A 216 -6.45 18.08 3.26
C ASP A 216 -7.30 19.02 4.12
N GLY A 217 -7.49 20.24 3.66
CA GLY A 217 -8.36 21.23 4.31
C GLY A 217 -9.86 21.01 4.06
N ALA A 218 -10.25 20.22 3.07
CA ALA A 218 -11.65 19.97 2.71
C ALA A 218 -12.21 18.66 3.28
N ASP A 219 -11.42 17.91 4.05
CA ASP A 219 -11.75 16.63 4.67
C ASP A 219 -12.28 15.59 3.66
N ARG A 220 -11.56 15.47 2.51
CA ARG A 220 -11.89 14.55 1.40
C ARG A 220 -10.97 13.35 1.30
N VAL A 221 -9.93 13.24 2.11
CA VAL A 221 -8.97 12.15 2.09
C VAL A 221 -9.25 11.14 3.19
N LEU A 222 -9.37 9.86 2.80
CA LEU A 222 -9.25 8.72 3.68
C LEU A 222 -7.81 8.21 3.54
N HIS A 223 -7.03 8.31 4.60
CA HIS A 223 -5.63 7.89 4.60
C HIS A 223 -5.50 6.48 5.20
N PHE A 224 -4.79 5.60 4.51
CA PHE A 224 -4.58 4.21 4.93
C PHE A 224 -3.11 3.92 5.16
N GLY A 225 -2.82 3.32 6.31
CA GLY A 225 -1.49 2.82 6.64
C GLY A 225 -1.50 1.36 7.12
N SER A 226 -0.34 0.76 7.18
CA SER A 226 -0.24 -0.68 7.47
C SER A 226 0.96 -1.06 8.31
N PHE A 227 0.72 -1.57 9.51
CA PHE A 227 1.78 -2.23 10.30
C PHE A 227 2.22 -3.57 9.70
N ASN A 228 1.39 -4.19 8.83
CA ASN A 228 1.75 -5.42 8.14
C ASN A 228 2.97 -5.24 7.23
N LYS A 229 3.16 -4.03 6.69
CA LYS A 229 4.26 -3.71 5.77
C LYS A 229 5.51 -3.21 6.51
N THR A 230 5.34 -2.68 7.70
CA THR A 230 6.45 -2.17 8.51
C THR A 230 7.00 -3.21 9.48
N LEU A 231 6.17 -4.12 9.96
CA LEU A 231 6.55 -5.17 10.91
C LEU A 231 6.61 -6.55 10.23
N PHE A 232 5.48 -7.22 10.06
CA PHE A 232 5.38 -8.51 9.35
C PHE A 232 3.97 -8.75 8.82
N ASN A 233 3.85 -9.37 7.65
CA ASN A 233 2.59 -9.51 6.93
C ASN A 233 1.49 -10.26 7.70
N ALA A 234 1.84 -11.21 8.56
CA ALA A 234 0.89 -12.03 9.31
C ALA A 234 0.30 -11.32 10.54
N LEU A 235 0.79 -10.12 10.91
CA LEU A 235 0.25 -9.33 12.01
C LEU A 235 -1.22 -8.95 11.79
N ARG A 236 -1.57 -8.66 10.55
CA ARG A 236 -2.94 -8.32 10.13
C ARG A 236 -3.52 -7.13 10.90
N ILE A 237 -2.70 -6.10 11.15
CA ILE A 237 -3.13 -4.81 11.69
C ILE A 237 -2.70 -3.70 10.74
N GLY A 238 -3.67 -2.90 10.31
CA GLY A 238 -3.50 -1.64 9.62
C GLY A 238 -4.45 -0.62 10.21
N TYR A 239 -4.52 0.54 9.60
CA TYR A 239 -5.41 1.60 10.06
C TYR A 239 -5.89 2.47 8.90
N ALA A 240 -7.01 3.16 9.14
CA ALA A 240 -7.43 4.30 8.35
C ALA A 240 -7.58 5.53 9.25
N VAL A 241 -7.25 6.71 8.70
CA VAL A 241 -7.70 8.00 9.24
C VAL A 241 -8.81 8.49 8.32
N VAL A 242 -10.02 8.51 8.85
CA VAL A 242 -11.22 8.88 8.09
C VAL A 242 -11.73 10.27 8.49
N PRO A 243 -12.42 10.97 7.60
CA PRO A 243 -13.20 12.16 7.96
C PRO A 243 -14.11 11.88 9.16
N ARG A 244 -14.20 12.84 10.09
CA ARG A 244 -15.09 12.68 11.27
C ARG A 244 -16.52 12.32 10.91
N SER A 245 -17.03 12.87 9.82
CA SER A 245 -18.37 12.59 9.30
C SER A 245 -18.58 11.13 8.87
N LEU A 246 -17.51 10.42 8.50
CA LEU A 246 -17.57 9.03 8.08
C LEU A 246 -17.33 8.03 9.22
N ALA A 247 -16.69 8.43 10.32
CA ALA A 247 -16.35 7.50 11.41
C ALA A 247 -17.56 6.70 11.94
N PRO A 248 -18.75 7.28 12.15
CA PRO A 248 -19.94 6.51 12.58
C PRO A 248 -20.38 5.46 11.56
N ALA A 249 -20.26 5.75 10.25
CA ALA A 249 -20.60 4.79 9.20
C ALA A 249 -19.61 3.62 9.17
N PHE A 250 -18.30 3.91 9.35
CA PHE A 250 -17.26 2.88 9.48
C PHE A 250 -17.50 2.00 10.71
N ALA A 251 -17.78 2.60 11.87
CA ALA A 251 -18.09 1.86 13.10
C ALA A 251 -19.29 0.91 12.91
N ARG A 252 -20.38 1.41 12.31
CA ARG A 252 -21.57 0.60 12.04
C ARG A 252 -21.27 -0.56 11.07
N ALA A 253 -20.51 -0.32 10.00
CA ALA A 253 -20.20 -1.35 9.02
C ALA A 253 -19.30 -2.44 9.60
N LEU A 254 -18.31 -2.08 10.42
CA LEU A 254 -17.42 -3.02 11.11
C LEU A 254 -18.21 -3.84 12.14
N TYR A 255 -19.07 -3.21 12.93
CA TYR A 255 -19.96 -3.89 13.88
C TYR A 255 -20.84 -4.94 13.19
N VAL A 256 -21.53 -4.54 12.11
CA VAL A 256 -22.43 -5.45 11.36
C VAL A 256 -21.68 -6.61 10.71
N THR A 257 -20.44 -6.40 10.29
CA THR A 257 -19.65 -7.45 9.63
C THR A 257 -18.81 -8.30 10.58
N GLY A 258 -18.73 -7.94 11.87
CA GLY A 258 -17.90 -8.61 12.88
C GLY A 258 -16.41 -8.57 12.54
N ARG A 259 -15.96 -7.60 11.72
CA ARG A 259 -14.54 -7.44 11.36
C ARG A 259 -13.81 -6.72 12.48
N SER A 260 -12.89 -7.40 13.13
CA SER A 260 -12.05 -6.82 14.16
C SER A 260 -10.67 -7.49 14.21
N CYS A 261 -9.70 -6.80 14.79
CA CYS A 261 -8.40 -7.35 15.14
C CYS A 261 -8.41 -7.80 16.61
N SER A 262 -7.62 -8.81 16.94
CA SER A 262 -7.48 -9.29 18.32
C SER A 262 -7.12 -8.14 19.28
N VAL A 263 -7.86 -7.99 20.38
CA VAL A 263 -7.61 -6.96 21.38
C VAL A 263 -6.24 -7.11 22.02
N ILE A 264 -5.77 -8.33 22.25
CA ILE A 264 -4.46 -8.61 22.85
C ILE A 264 -3.34 -8.14 21.92
N GLU A 265 -3.46 -8.36 20.61
CA GLU A 265 -2.49 -7.86 19.64
C GLU A 265 -2.55 -6.35 19.52
N GLN A 266 -3.73 -5.74 19.59
CA GLN A 266 -3.87 -4.29 19.62
C GLN A 266 -3.23 -3.68 20.87
N MET A 267 -3.39 -4.28 22.05
CA MET A 267 -2.72 -3.88 23.30
C MET A 267 -1.21 -3.96 23.17
N THR A 268 -0.72 -5.06 22.57
CA THR A 268 0.71 -5.28 22.34
C THR A 268 1.30 -4.23 21.41
N LEU A 269 0.61 -3.93 20.32
CA LEU A 269 1.04 -2.91 19.35
C LEU A 269 1.02 -1.51 19.95
N ALA A 270 0.00 -1.18 20.75
CA ALA A 270 -0.07 0.11 21.44
C ALA A 270 1.12 0.30 22.39
N ALA A 271 1.44 -0.70 23.20
CA ALA A 271 2.62 -0.67 24.08
C ALA A 271 3.93 -0.55 23.27
N PHE A 272 4.02 -1.26 22.14
CA PHE A 272 5.20 -1.21 21.26
C PHE A 272 5.38 0.14 20.55
N LEU A 273 4.29 0.87 20.27
CA LEU A 273 4.33 2.24 19.81
C LEU A 273 4.76 3.19 20.94
N GLU A 274 4.15 3.04 22.12
CA GLU A 274 4.34 3.92 23.28
C GLU A 274 5.76 3.88 23.82
N ASP A 275 6.37 2.69 23.92
CA ASP A 275 7.74 2.49 24.40
C ASP A 275 8.82 2.83 23.36
N GLY A 276 8.42 3.26 22.15
CA GLY A 276 9.30 3.60 21.04
C GLY A 276 9.89 2.36 20.33
N GLY A 277 9.41 1.15 20.62
CA GLY A 277 9.83 -0.09 19.96
C GLY A 277 9.64 -0.06 18.47
N PHE A 278 8.50 0.45 18.03
CA PHE A 278 8.18 0.66 16.61
C PHE A 278 9.19 1.59 15.93
N ALA A 279 9.46 2.75 16.52
CA ALA A 279 10.41 3.71 15.94
C ALA A 279 11.84 3.16 15.85
N ARG A 280 12.28 2.40 16.87
CA ARG A 280 13.57 1.69 16.85
C ARG A 280 13.63 0.65 15.74
N HIS A 281 12.56 -0.14 15.57
CA HIS A 281 12.46 -1.13 14.50
C HIS A 281 12.52 -0.49 13.11
N VAL A 282 11.69 0.51 12.85
CA VAL A 282 11.66 1.23 11.55
C VAL A 282 13.03 1.81 11.23
N ARG A 283 13.72 2.42 12.20
CA ARG A 283 15.06 2.97 12.01
C ARG A 283 16.09 1.90 11.62
N LYS A 284 16.07 0.74 12.32
CA LYS A 284 16.94 -0.40 11.99
C LYS A 284 16.64 -0.95 10.59
N ALA A 285 15.38 -1.18 10.28
CA ALA A 285 14.95 -1.70 8.99
C ALA A 285 15.30 -0.74 7.85
N ARG A 286 15.11 0.57 8.05
CA ARG A 286 15.50 1.62 7.09
C ARG A 286 16.99 1.55 6.74
N SER A 287 17.87 1.43 7.74
CA SER A 287 19.31 1.30 7.50
C SER A 287 19.66 0.06 6.68
N VAL A 288 19.04 -1.08 6.99
CA VAL A 288 19.26 -2.34 6.24
C VAL A 288 18.74 -2.22 4.81
N TYR A 289 17.54 -1.67 4.63
CA TYR A 289 16.95 -1.53 3.29
C TYR A 289 17.73 -0.52 2.43
N ALA A 290 18.24 0.56 3.02
CA ALA A 290 19.13 1.50 2.32
C ALA A 290 20.38 0.79 1.78
N GLY A 291 21.06 -0.02 2.60
CA GLY A 291 22.22 -0.78 2.15
C GLY A 291 21.90 -1.77 1.00
N ARG A 292 20.74 -2.45 1.08
CA ARG A 292 20.28 -3.35 0.00
C ARG A 292 19.93 -2.59 -1.27
N ARG A 293 19.25 -1.44 -1.17
CA ARG A 293 19.00 -0.52 -2.29
C ARG A 293 20.31 -0.11 -2.96
N ASP A 294 21.28 0.34 -2.17
CA ASP A 294 22.56 0.82 -2.68
C ASP A 294 23.34 -0.29 -3.42
N ARG A 295 23.27 -1.52 -2.90
CA ARG A 295 23.82 -2.70 -3.57
C ARG A 295 23.13 -2.96 -4.91
N VAL A 296 21.78 -2.93 -4.98
CA VAL A 296 21.05 -3.06 -6.25
C VAL A 296 21.42 -1.94 -7.22
N MET A 297 21.51 -0.70 -6.73
CA MET A 297 21.93 0.44 -7.56
C MET A 297 23.34 0.28 -8.13
N ALA A 298 24.28 -0.27 -7.36
CA ALA A 298 25.62 -0.57 -7.83
C ALA A 298 25.61 -1.64 -8.93
N MET A 299 24.86 -2.74 -8.74
CA MET A 299 24.70 -3.78 -9.75
C MET A 299 24.14 -3.23 -11.07
N LEU A 300 23.12 -2.38 -10.98
CA LEU A 300 22.50 -1.77 -12.15
C LEU A 300 23.48 -0.81 -12.89
N ARG A 301 24.30 -0.04 -12.16
CA ARG A 301 25.35 0.79 -12.77
C ARG A 301 26.38 -0.03 -13.53
N GLU A 302 26.82 -1.15 -12.96
CA GLU A 302 27.71 -2.09 -13.65
C GLU A 302 27.03 -2.68 -14.89
N THR A 303 25.76 -3.01 -14.82
CA THR A 303 24.99 -3.61 -15.93
C THR A 303 24.86 -2.66 -17.12
N VAL A 304 24.58 -1.37 -16.87
CA VAL A 304 24.43 -0.39 -17.95
C VAL A 304 25.75 0.14 -18.48
N GLY A 305 26.86 -0.07 -17.76
CA GLY A 305 28.22 0.35 -18.16
C GLY A 305 28.32 1.85 -18.38
N LYS A 306 28.58 2.28 -19.64
CA LYS A 306 28.70 3.70 -20.00
C LYS A 306 27.36 4.39 -20.24
N ALA A 307 26.25 3.65 -20.35
CA ALA A 307 24.94 4.24 -20.54
C ALA A 307 24.44 4.88 -19.23
N PRO A 308 23.61 5.95 -19.30
CA PRO A 308 23.06 6.55 -18.09
C PRO A 308 22.14 5.58 -17.38
N LEU A 309 22.33 5.40 -16.06
CA LEU A 309 21.40 4.65 -15.23
C LEU A 309 20.12 5.47 -15.03
N ARG A 310 18.99 4.88 -15.41
CA ARG A 310 17.66 5.45 -15.20
C ARG A 310 16.89 4.58 -14.23
N VAL A 311 16.55 5.12 -13.07
CA VAL A 311 15.74 4.47 -12.04
C VAL A 311 14.67 5.43 -11.55
N SER A 312 13.63 4.89 -10.91
CA SER A 312 12.65 5.64 -10.14
C SER A 312 12.29 4.87 -8.86
N GLY A 313 11.89 5.59 -7.80
CA GLY A 313 11.51 4.99 -6.52
C GLY A 313 12.68 4.64 -5.60
N GLU A 314 13.91 5.03 -5.92
CA GLU A 314 15.08 4.74 -5.11
C GLU A 314 15.14 5.53 -3.80
N GLN A 315 14.38 6.61 -3.68
CA GLN A 315 14.43 7.50 -2.49
C GLN A 315 13.57 7.00 -1.33
N THR A 316 12.60 6.14 -1.61
CA THR A 316 11.63 5.68 -0.60
C THR A 316 11.20 4.23 -0.85
N GLY A 317 10.61 3.59 0.18
CA GLY A 317 9.84 2.36 0.05
C GLY A 317 10.65 1.07 -0.05
N PHE A 318 10.06 0.06 -0.67
CA PHE A 318 10.53 -1.33 -0.66
C PHE A 318 11.11 -1.80 -2.00
N HIS A 319 10.98 -1.02 -3.05
CA HIS A 319 11.36 -1.39 -4.41
C HIS A 319 11.77 -0.13 -5.19
N LEU A 320 12.45 -0.38 -6.29
CA LEU A 320 12.71 0.63 -7.33
C LEU A 320 12.30 0.06 -8.69
N VAL A 321 12.18 0.93 -9.67
CA VAL A 321 12.05 0.53 -11.07
C VAL A 321 13.32 0.92 -11.81
N TRP A 322 13.93 -0.07 -12.45
CA TRP A 322 14.99 0.16 -13.40
C TRP A 322 14.41 0.32 -14.81
N TRP A 323 14.83 1.39 -15.50
CA TRP A 323 14.48 1.68 -16.88
C TRP A 323 15.70 1.40 -17.76
N PRO A 324 15.81 0.20 -18.36
CA PRO A 324 16.95 -0.20 -19.17
C PRO A 324 17.19 0.74 -20.36
N PRO A 325 18.45 0.87 -20.83
CA PRO A 325 18.74 1.66 -22.02
C PRO A 325 18.09 1.04 -23.26
N SER A 326 17.89 1.86 -24.29
CA SER A 326 17.34 1.39 -25.56
C SER A 326 18.21 0.28 -26.15
N GLY A 327 17.55 -0.79 -26.62
CA GLY A 327 18.21 -1.97 -27.16
C GLY A 327 18.57 -3.06 -26.13
N PHE A 328 18.34 -2.82 -24.84
CA PHE A 328 18.51 -3.86 -23.82
C PHE A 328 17.37 -4.88 -23.91
N ASP A 329 17.71 -6.17 -23.96
CA ASP A 329 16.71 -7.25 -24.07
C ASP A 329 16.10 -7.60 -22.71
N VAL A 330 15.04 -6.83 -22.34
CA VAL A 330 14.28 -7.04 -21.10
C VAL A 330 13.55 -8.38 -21.11
N ALA A 331 13.08 -8.85 -22.27
CA ALA A 331 12.36 -10.11 -22.37
C ALA A 331 13.28 -11.29 -22.03
N ALA A 332 14.51 -11.29 -22.56
CA ALA A 332 15.51 -12.29 -22.22
C ALA A 332 15.93 -12.24 -20.75
N LEU A 333 16.06 -11.04 -20.17
CA LEU A 333 16.33 -10.88 -18.72
C LEU A 333 15.22 -11.52 -17.88
N LEU A 334 13.97 -11.22 -18.18
CA LEU A 334 12.81 -11.73 -17.42
C LEU A 334 12.66 -13.26 -17.59
N ALA A 335 12.93 -13.81 -18.77
CA ALA A 335 12.92 -15.26 -19.00
C ALA A 335 13.94 -15.98 -18.10
N ARG A 336 15.19 -15.50 -18.08
CA ARG A 336 16.24 -16.05 -17.22
C ARG A 336 15.97 -15.84 -15.73
N ALA A 337 15.38 -14.70 -15.37
CA ALA A 337 14.97 -14.45 -13.99
C ALA A 337 14.00 -15.53 -13.50
N ARG A 338 13.00 -15.88 -14.31
CA ARG A 338 12.06 -16.98 -14.01
C ARG A 338 12.75 -18.32 -13.86
N GLU A 339 13.66 -18.67 -14.79
CA GLU A 339 14.44 -19.93 -14.74
C GLU A 339 15.28 -20.05 -13.45
N ARG A 340 15.79 -18.92 -12.94
CA ARG A 340 16.63 -18.86 -11.72
C ARG A 340 15.87 -18.57 -10.43
N GLY A 341 14.55 -18.46 -10.49
CA GLY A 341 13.72 -18.10 -9.32
C GLY A 341 14.00 -16.69 -8.79
N VAL A 342 14.40 -15.76 -9.65
CA VAL A 342 14.58 -14.33 -9.35
C VAL A 342 13.31 -13.59 -9.76
N GLY A 343 12.47 -13.23 -8.80
CA GLY A 343 11.11 -12.72 -9.03
C GLY A 343 11.04 -11.22 -9.33
N ILE A 344 11.87 -10.70 -10.26
CA ILE A 344 11.68 -9.36 -10.81
C ILE A 344 10.48 -9.32 -11.75
N GLN A 345 9.81 -8.15 -11.86
CA GLN A 345 8.56 -8.03 -12.61
C GLN A 345 8.66 -6.91 -13.66
N PRO A 346 8.08 -7.09 -14.86
CA PRO A 346 7.97 -5.97 -15.81
C PRO A 346 6.92 -4.96 -15.32
N VAL A 347 7.12 -3.68 -15.58
CA VAL A 347 6.13 -2.63 -15.33
C VAL A 347 4.83 -2.90 -16.11
N ALA A 348 4.93 -3.55 -17.27
CA ALA A 348 3.80 -3.93 -18.10
C ALA A 348 2.75 -4.78 -17.37
N ASP A 349 3.15 -5.62 -16.39
CA ASP A 349 2.21 -6.41 -15.59
C ASP A 349 1.24 -5.54 -14.76
N PHE A 350 1.60 -4.29 -14.51
CA PHE A 350 0.82 -3.32 -13.73
C PHE A 350 -0.01 -2.38 -14.60
N CYS A 351 0.14 -2.46 -15.92
CA CYS A 351 -0.60 -1.64 -16.88
C CYS A 351 -1.96 -2.26 -17.21
N ARG A 352 -2.96 -1.41 -17.40
CA ARG A 352 -4.32 -1.80 -17.79
C ARG A 352 -4.64 -1.39 -19.22
N ARG A 353 -4.55 -0.09 -19.49
CA ARG A 353 -4.88 0.51 -20.79
C ARG A 353 -3.74 1.31 -21.39
N VAL A 354 -2.73 1.63 -20.59
CA VAL A 354 -1.56 2.37 -21.07
C VAL A 354 -0.44 1.43 -21.42
N SER A 355 0.34 1.79 -22.44
CA SER A 355 1.65 1.19 -22.69
C SER A 355 2.71 2.08 -22.07
N TRP A 356 3.61 1.45 -21.30
CA TRP A 356 4.75 2.13 -20.69
C TRP A 356 6.05 1.58 -21.25
N PRO A 357 7.15 2.34 -21.16
CA PRO A 357 8.47 1.82 -21.52
C PRO A 357 8.80 0.54 -20.75
N ASP A 358 9.63 -0.30 -21.35
CA ASP A 358 10.11 -1.51 -20.68
C ASP A 358 10.87 -1.16 -19.41
N GLY A 359 10.24 -1.38 -18.27
CA GLY A 359 10.79 -1.16 -16.94
C GLY A 359 10.75 -2.44 -16.12
N VAL A 360 11.71 -2.58 -15.20
CA VAL A 360 11.84 -3.75 -14.32
C VAL A 360 11.68 -3.33 -12.87
N VAL A 361 10.64 -3.82 -12.22
CA VAL A 361 10.38 -3.62 -10.79
C VAL A 361 11.25 -4.58 -9.98
N ILE A 362 12.05 -4.04 -9.07
CA ILE A 362 12.99 -4.78 -8.23
C ILE A 362 12.73 -4.46 -6.77
N GLY A 363 12.09 -5.40 -6.05
CA GLY A 363 11.89 -5.30 -4.60
C GLY A 363 13.15 -5.72 -3.84
N TYR A 364 13.74 -4.84 -3.06
CA TYR A 364 14.99 -5.09 -2.35
C TYR A 364 14.82 -5.30 -0.84
N SER A 365 13.72 -4.84 -0.24
CA SER A 365 13.56 -4.79 1.22
C SER A 365 13.57 -6.17 1.89
N ALA A 366 12.83 -7.15 1.35
CA ALA A 366 12.70 -8.48 1.93
C ALA A 366 13.73 -9.48 1.38
N ARG A 367 15.03 -9.07 1.25
CA ARG A 367 16.05 -9.89 0.58
C ARG A 367 17.20 -10.24 1.51
N GLN A 368 17.59 -11.52 1.49
CA GLN A 368 18.82 -12.00 2.08
C GLN A 368 19.99 -11.77 1.11
N ASP A 369 21.23 -11.80 1.60
CA ASP A 369 22.41 -11.60 0.76
C ASP A 369 22.48 -12.60 -0.39
N ALA A 370 22.15 -13.87 -0.15
CA ALA A 370 22.09 -14.89 -1.18
C ALA A 370 21.08 -14.60 -2.31
N ASP A 371 19.99 -13.87 -2.03
CA ASP A 371 19.05 -13.44 -3.08
C ASP A 371 19.66 -12.32 -3.93
N LEU A 372 20.36 -11.38 -3.28
CA LEU A 372 21.07 -10.30 -3.95
C LEU A 372 22.23 -10.83 -4.82
N ASP A 373 22.95 -11.86 -4.34
CA ASP A 373 23.99 -12.55 -5.13
C ASP A 373 23.41 -13.17 -6.40
N ARG A 374 22.22 -13.78 -6.31
CA ARG A 374 21.53 -14.35 -7.50
C ARG A 374 21.11 -13.27 -8.49
N LEU A 375 20.61 -12.13 -7.99
CA LEU A 375 20.26 -10.99 -8.84
C LEU A 375 21.52 -10.45 -9.54
N GLU A 376 22.62 -10.30 -8.80
CA GLU A 376 23.88 -9.83 -9.33
C GLU A 376 24.40 -10.73 -10.47
N ALA A 377 24.43 -12.03 -10.26
CA ALA A 377 24.83 -12.99 -11.26
C ALA A 377 23.96 -12.91 -12.54
N LEU A 378 22.64 -12.74 -12.37
CA LEU A 378 21.70 -12.57 -13.48
C LEU A 378 21.99 -11.28 -14.28
N LEU A 379 22.19 -10.15 -13.60
CA LEU A 379 22.45 -8.86 -14.22
C LEU A 379 23.81 -8.83 -14.95
N ARG A 380 24.87 -9.40 -14.35
CA ARG A 380 26.20 -9.53 -15.00
C ARG A 380 26.14 -10.36 -16.29
N GLU A 381 25.34 -11.42 -16.33
CA GLU A 381 25.16 -12.20 -17.56
C GLU A 381 24.40 -11.40 -18.63
N ALA A 382 23.38 -10.63 -18.21
CA ALA A 382 22.62 -9.80 -19.14
C ALA A 382 23.47 -8.66 -19.74
N ALA A 383 24.44 -8.12 -18.98
CA ALA A 383 25.35 -7.05 -19.43
C ALA A 383 26.40 -7.50 -20.49
N ARG A 384 26.67 -8.80 -20.62
CA ARG A 384 27.69 -9.36 -21.55
C ARG A 384 27.21 -9.55 -22.98
N ARG A 385 25.96 -9.25 -23.25
CA ARG A 385 25.31 -9.40 -24.55
C ARG A 385 24.91 -8.07 -25.13
#